data_d88b98a68856165637b434d365ebaffd
#
_entry.id   d88b98a68856165637b434d365ebaffd
#
_cell.length_a   1.000
_cell.length_b   1.000
_cell.length_c   1.000
_cell.angle_alpha   90.00
_cell.angle_beta   90.00
_cell.angle_gamma   90.00
#
_symmetry.space_group_name_H-M   'P 1'
#
loop_
_entity.id
_entity.type
_entity.pdbx_description
1 polymer ?
#
loop_
_entity_poly.entity_id
_entity_poly.type
_entity_poly.pdbx_seq_one_letter_code
_entity_poly.pdbx_strand_id
1 'polypeptide(L)'
;MTVKLAILGVTGRMGRCLVRAIGSSPDYSLVGALASPASPWLGHDAGDVAGAGSLGVEVTADPGAALSKAEVAIDFTLPGAFEGNLGVLGRLHLPWVVGVTGLNEAQQLALRDAAHHQPILASPNMSVGVNLLFALVAQAAAALSEDYDIEVVEAHHRNKRDAPSGTALRLGEVAAGARGRSLRDVAVEPGRPAGPRPRGGIGFAVLRGGDIVGEHTVRFLGEGESVELVHRATDRMAFAQGALLAAGWLRGRPAGFYGMPDVLGLKG
;
A
#
# COMPACT_ATOMS: atom_id res chain seq x y z
N MET A 1 14.17 14.31 17.07
CA MET A 1 14.09 15.22 15.89
C MET A 1 12.90 14.79 15.05
N THR A 2 11.97 15.69 14.79
CA THR A 2 10.76 15.45 14.01
C THR A 2 11.11 15.28 12.52
N VAL A 3 10.54 14.28 11.85
CA VAL A 3 10.73 14.03 10.42
C VAL A 3 9.83 14.97 9.61
N LYS A 4 10.42 15.73 8.70
CA LYS A 4 9.71 16.69 7.85
C LYS A 4 9.17 16.02 6.59
N LEU A 5 7.86 16.00 6.44
CA LEU A 5 7.17 15.28 5.39
C LEU A 5 6.48 16.21 4.40
N ALA A 6 6.57 15.88 3.12
CA ALA A 6 5.69 16.41 2.08
C ALA A 6 4.73 15.31 1.61
N ILE A 7 3.46 15.67 1.43
CA ILE A 7 2.42 14.76 0.95
C ILE A 7 2.02 15.15 -0.47
N LEU A 8 2.16 14.22 -1.41
CA LEU A 8 1.67 14.33 -2.78
C LEU A 8 0.29 13.66 -2.85
N GLY A 9 -0.66 14.38 -3.45
CA GLY A 9 -2.07 13.97 -3.44
C GLY A 9 -2.77 14.28 -2.11
N VAL A 10 -2.36 15.36 -1.43
CA VAL A 10 -2.79 15.75 -0.08
C VAL A 10 -4.30 15.88 0.09
N THR A 11 -5.03 16.27 -0.95
CA THR A 11 -6.49 16.47 -0.92
C THR A 11 -7.30 15.19 -1.14
N GLY A 12 -6.62 14.09 -1.50
CA GLY A 12 -7.22 12.77 -1.66
C GLY A 12 -7.57 12.10 -0.33
N ARG A 13 -8.30 10.99 -0.39
CA ARG A 13 -8.71 10.24 0.82
C ARG A 13 -7.53 9.84 1.70
N MET A 14 -6.46 9.30 1.10
CA MET A 14 -5.25 8.91 1.85
C MET A 14 -4.44 10.12 2.28
N GLY A 15 -4.31 11.14 1.41
CA GLY A 15 -3.62 12.38 1.77
C GLY A 15 -4.20 13.03 3.02
N ARG A 16 -5.51 13.14 3.11
CA ARG A 16 -6.19 13.68 4.32
C ARG A 16 -5.99 12.79 5.55
N CYS A 17 -5.97 11.46 5.40
CA CYS A 17 -5.64 10.56 6.50
C CYS A 17 -4.20 10.77 7.00
N LEU A 18 -3.24 10.93 6.07
CA LEU A 18 -1.84 11.23 6.41
C LEU A 18 -1.69 12.55 7.15
N VAL A 19 -2.36 13.61 6.68
CA VAL A 19 -2.33 14.92 7.35
C VAL A 19 -2.86 14.81 8.79
N ARG A 20 -3.99 14.11 9.00
CA ARG A 20 -4.51 13.86 10.36
C ARG A 20 -3.52 13.06 11.22
N ALA A 21 -2.93 12.00 10.66
CA ALA A 21 -1.96 11.17 11.36
C ALA A 21 -0.71 11.97 11.77
N ILE A 22 -0.22 12.85 10.87
CA ILE A 22 0.91 13.76 11.15
C ILE A 22 0.52 14.77 12.24
N GLY A 23 -0.65 15.40 12.15
CA GLY A 23 -1.11 16.40 13.11
C GLY A 23 -1.29 15.83 14.53
N SER A 24 -1.46 14.50 14.66
CA SER A 24 -1.59 13.81 15.94
C SER A 24 -0.28 13.19 16.44
N SER A 25 0.82 13.31 15.71
CA SER A 25 2.10 12.66 16.04
C SER A 25 3.17 13.69 16.44
N PRO A 26 3.92 13.47 17.51
CA PRO A 26 5.07 14.30 17.88
C PRO A 26 6.32 14.03 17.02
N ASP A 27 6.33 12.90 16.27
CA ASP A 27 7.51 12.42 15.54
C ASP A 27 7.59 12.94 14.10
N TYR A 28 6.48 13.49 13.58
CA TYR A 28 6.36 13.94 12.20
C TYR A 28 5.83 15.38 12.13
N SER A 29 6.26 16.12 11.11
CA SER A 29 5.73 17.44 10.79
C SER A 29 5.41 17.54 9.29
N LEU A 30 4.24 18.04 8.96
CA LEU A 30 3.91 18.40 7.58
C LEU A 30 4.64 19.69 7.22
N VAL A 31 5.38 19.68 6.12
CA VAL A 31 6.09 20.88 5.61
C VAL A 31 5.75 21.16 4.14
N GLY A 32 5.02 20.27 3.48
CA GLY A 32 4.60 20.42 2.11
C GLY A 32 3.33 19.64 1.77
N ALA A 33 2.48 20.25 0.97
CA ALA A 33 1.15 19.72 0.65
C ALA A 33 0.86 19.93 -0.84
N LEU A 34 1.19 18.92 -1.67
CA LEU A 34 1.03 18.99 -3.12
C LEU A 34 -0.33 18.43 -3.54
N ALA A 35 -1.04 19.17 -4.38
CA ALA A 35 -2.27 18.76 -5.01
C ALA A 35 -2.24 18.99 -6.53
N SER A 36 -3.22 18.43 -7.24
CA SER A 36 -3.43 18.73 -8.67
C SER A 36 -3.69 20.22 -8.89
N PRO A 37 -3.24 20.81 -10.02
CA PRO A 37 -3.59 22.19 -10.40
C PRO A 37 -5.11 22.44 -10.49
N ALA A 38 -5.89 21.40 -10.71
CA ALA A 38 -7.36 21.48 -10.75
C ALA A 38 -8.02 21.33 -9.36
N SER A 39 -7.23 21.25 -8.27
CA SER A 39 -7.80 21.08 -6.93
C SER A 39 -8.51 22.36 -6.47
N PRO A 40 -9.76 22.26 -5.97
CA PRO A 40 -10.46 23.41 -5.39
C PRO A 40 -9.89 23.87 -4.04
N TRP A 41 -8.91 23.14 -3.51
CA TRP A 41 -8.32 23.37 -2.20
C TRP A 41 -6.96 24.12 -2.26
N LEU A 42 -6.53 24.58 -3.44
CA LEU A 42 -5.30 25.38 -3.56
C LEU A 42 -5.43 26.67 -2.74
N GLY A 43 -4.34 27.02 -2.04
CA GLY A 43 -4.29 28.17 -1.14
C GLY A 43 -4.90 27.94 0.24
N HIS A 44 -5.58 26.81 0.47
CA HIS A 44 -6.13 26.47 1.80
C HIS A 44 -5.08 25.77 2.67
N ASP A 45 -5.24 25.86 4.00
CA ASP A 45 -4.42 25.08 4.94
C ASP A 45 -4.70 23.59 4.81
N ALA A 46 -3.67 22.77 4.69
CA ALA A 46 -3.79 21.32 4.53
C ALA A 46 -4.43 20.61 5.73
N GLY A 47 -4.19 21.14 6.94
CA GLY A 47 -4.78 20.62 8.17
C GLY A 47 -6.28 20.89 8.21
N ASP A 48 -6.72 22.09 7.84
CA ASP A 48 -8.15 22.44 7.75
C ASP A 48 -8.85 21.58 6.69
N VAL A 49 -8.24 21.41 5.51
CA VAL A 49 -8.74 20.52 4.44
C VAL A 49 -8.89 19.08 4.91
N ALA A 50 -8.02 18.62 5.79
CA ALA A 50 -8.04 17.27 6.34
C ALA A 50 -8.97 17.12 7.59
N GLY A 51 -9.41 18.24 8.18
CA GLY A 51 -10.16 18.23 9.43
C GLY A 51 -9.28 17.97 10.67
N ALA A 52 -8.01 18.38 10.63
CA ALA A 52 -7.04 18.24 11.72
C ALA A 52 -6.79 19.54 12.48
N GLY A 53 -7.46 20.64 12.10
CA GLY A 53 -7.11 22.01 12.50
C GLY A 53 -5.94 22.56 11.70
N SER A 54 -5.70 23.86 11.75
CA SER A 54 -4.65 24.50 10.97
C SER A 54 -3.25 24.01 11.35
N LEU A 55 -2.46 23.65 10.34
CA LEU A 55 -1.07 23.22 10.47
C LEU A 55 -0.09 24.26 9.92
N GLY A 56 -0.55 25.36 9.37
CA GLY A 56 0.28 26.40 8.76
C GLY A 56 0.94 25.98 7.44
N VAL A 57 0.39 24.98 6.74
CA VAL A 57 0.93 24.44 5.48
C VAL A 57 -0.10 24.58 4.38
N GLU A 58 0.18 25.44 3.43
CA GLU A 58 -0.69 25.72 2.28
C GLU A 58 -0.68 24.57 1.27
N VAL A 59 -1.86 24.20 0.77
CA VAL A 59 -2.02 23.28 -0.37
C VAL A 59 -1.63 24.01 -1.65
N THR A 60 -0.61 23.52 -2.34
CA THR A 60 -0.10 24.12 -3.56
C THR A 60 -0.07 23.13 -4.72
N ALA A 61 -0.07 23.65 -5.95
CA ALA A 61 0.20 22.89 -7.16
C ALA A 61 1.66 22.99 -7.62
N ASP A 62 2.48 23.80 -6.93
CA ASP A 62 3.91 23.94 -7.21
C ASP A 62 4.73 22.88 -6.46
N PRO A 63 5.32 21.90 -7.18
CA PRO A 63 6.16 20.87 -6.54
C PRO A 63 7.40 21.45 -5.85
N GLY A 64 7.97 22.54 -6.39
CA GLY A 64 9.14 23.21 -5.81
C GLY A 64 8.82 23.77 -4.44
N ALA A 65 7.70 24.47 -4.29
CA ALA A 65 7.24 25.01 -3.02
C ALA A 65 6.92 23.88 -2.01
N ALA A 66 6.22 22.83 -2.48
CA ALA A 66 5.81 21.71 -1.61
C ALA A 66 6.98 20.86 -1.10
N LEU A 67 8.04 20.68 -1.88
CA LEU A 67 9.10 19.72 -1.58
C LEU A 67 10.36 20.36 -0.97
N SER A 68 10.50 21.67 -1.05
CA SER A 68 11.75 22.40 -0.69
C SER A 68 12.26 22.18 0.72
N LYS A 69 11.37 21.87 1.67
CA LYS A 69 11.71 21.68 3.10
C LYS A 69 11.58 20.23 3.58
N ALA A 70 11.15 19.32 2.69
CA ALA A 70 10.87 17.93 3.06
C ALA A 70 12.16 17.12 3.19
N GLU A 71 12.15 16.18 4.13
CA GLU A 71 13.17 15.15 4.26
C GLU A 71 12.71 13.82 3.60
N VAL A 72 11.39 13.60 3.49
CA VAL A 72 10.78 12.46 2.82
C VAL A 72 9.48 12.91 2.16
N ALA A 73 9.23 12.42 0.95
CA ALA A 73 7.95 12.58 0.26
C ALA A 73 7.10 11.31 0.40
N ILE A 74 5.80 11.47 0.66
CA ILE A 74 4.82 10.36 0.64
C ILE A 74 3.82 10.65 -0.48
N ASP A 75 3.69 9.71 -1.41
CA ASP A 75 2.89 9.86 -2.62
C ASP A 75 1.71 8.87 -2.66
N PHE A 76 0.51 9.43 -2.63
CA PHE A 76 -0.76 8.73 -2.87
C PHE A 76 -1.55 9.41 -3.99
N THR A 77 -0.85 9.84 -5.02
CA THR A 77 -1.47 10.38 -6.24
C THR A 77 -2.04 9.25 -7.13
N LEU A 78 -2.44 9.62 -8.33
CA LEU A 78 -2.87 8.69 -9.37
C LEU A 78 -1.72 8.40 -10.34
N PRO A 79 -1.76 7.25 -11.08
CA PRO A 79 -0.72 6.91 -12.05
C PRO A 79 -0.40 8.00 -13.07
N GLY A 80 -1.39 8.83 -13.44
CA GLY A 80 -1.19 9.95 -14.38
C GLY A 80 -0.31 11.09 -13.87
N ALA A 81 -0.01 11.14 -12.56
CA ALA A 81 0.91 12.13 -11.99
C ALA A 81 2.34 11.57 -11.82
N PHE A 82 2.52 10.28 -12.07
CA PHE A 82 3.74 9.56 -11.75
C PHE A 82 4.99 10.15 -12.41
N GLU A 83 4.97 10.38 -13.72
CA GLU A 83 6.13 10.87 -14.48
C GLU A 83 6.55 12.27 -14.01
N GLY A 84 5.58 13.14 -13.72
CA GLY A 84 5.84 14.47 -13.16
C GLY A 84 6.49 14.39 -11.79
N ASN A 85 5.95 13.54 -10.89
CA ASN A 85 6.47 13.33 -9.56
C ASN A 85 7.87 12.70 -9.59
N LEU A 86 8.08 11.67 -10.43
CA LEU A 86 9.38 11.04 -10.63
C LEU A 86 10.45 12.05 -11.06
N GLY A 87 10.12 12.90 -12.04
CA GLY A 87 11.05 13.89 -12.55
C GLY A 87 11.44 14.95 -11.51
N VAL A 88 10.52 15.37 -10.63
CA VAL A 88 10.83 16.35 -9.59
C VAL A 88 11.59 15.72 -8.44
N LEU A 89 11.12 14.58 -7.92
CA LEU A 89 11.73 13.88 -6.78
C LEU A 89 13.13 13.36 -7.13
N GLY A 90 13.33 12.90 -8.38
CA GLY A 90 14.64 12.48 -8.87
C GLY A 90 15.66 13.61 -8.90
N ARG A 91 15.28 14.83 -9.33
CA ARG A 91 16.19 15.99 -9.29
C ARG A 91 16.57 16.43 -7.88
N LEU A 92 15.68 16.20 -6.91
CA LEU A 92 15.90 16.56 -5.49
C LEU A 92 16.61 15.45 -4.72
N HIS A 93 16.74 14.25 -5.28
CA HIS A 93 17.20 13.03 -4.60
C HIS A 93 16.44 12.78 -3.27
N LEU A 94 15.16 13.18 -3.25
CA LEU A 94 14.34 13.13 -2.03
C LEU A 94 13.86 11.72 -1.78
N PRO A 95 14.06 11.13 -0.58
CA PRO A 95 13.50 9.85 -0.20
C PRO A 95 11.99 9.79 -0.47
N TRP A 96 11.52 8.73 -1.15
CA TRP A 96 10.17 8.67 -1.68
C TRP A 96 9.42 7.40 -1.27
N VAL A 97 8.34 7.57 -0.52
CA VAL A 97 7.38 6.49 -0.19
C VAL A 97 6.25 6.52 -1.21
N VAL A 98 6.12 5.44 -1.98
CA VAL A 98 5.18 5.31 -3.10
C VAL A 98 4.02 4.41 -2.70
N GLY A 99 2.85 5.01 -2.47
CA GLY A 99 1.57 4.34 -2.26
C GLY A 99 0.66 4.39 -3.49
N VAL A 100 1.17 4.81 -4.64
CA VAL A 100 0.43 4.84 -5.90
C VAL A 100 0.19 3.42 -6.38
N THR A 101 -1.06 3.08 -6.68
CA THR A 101 -1.45 1.78 -7.21
C THR A 101 -1.82 1.89 -8.69
N GLY A 102 -1.69 0.77 -9.43
CA GLY A 102 -2.03 0.74 -10.85
C GLY A 102 -0.98 1.33 -11.79
N LEU A 103 0.27 1.44 -11.34
CA LEU A 103 1.39 1.75 -12.22
C LEU A 103 1.56 0.67 -13.28
N ASN A 104 1.74 1.08 -14.53
CA ASN A 104 2.04 0.17 -15.62
C ASN A 104 3.49 -0.34 -15.55
N GLU A 105 3.84 -1.30 -16.39
CA GLU A 105 5.17 -1.94 -16.39
C GLU A 105 6.30 -0.92 -16.62
N ALA A 106 6.13 0.01 -17.56
CA ALA A 106 7.12 1.05 -17.83
C ALA A 106 7.36 1.97 -16.62
N GLN A 107 6.27 2.34 -15.93
CA GLN A 107 6.34 3.15 -14.70
C GLN A 107 7.02 2.39 -13.56
N GLN A 108 6.75 1.09 -13.42
CA GLN A 108 7.40 0.25 -12.42
C GLN A 108 8.90 0.08 -12.70
N LEU A 109 9.30 -0.06 -13.96
CA LEU A 109 10.71 -0.10 -14.36
C LEU A 109 11.41 1.24 -14.08
N ALA A 110 10.80 2.36 -14.45
CA ALA A 110 11.34 3.69 -14.18
C ALA A 110 11.50 3.97 -12.68
N LEU A 111 10.57 3.48 -11.85
CA LEU A 111 10.66 3.59 -10.39
C LEU A 111 11.86 2.79 -9.84
N ARG A 112 12.11 1.58 -10.36
CA ARG A 112 13.26 0.76 -9.98
C ARG A 112 14.58 1.38 -10.42
N ASP A 113 14.61 1.98 -11.62
CA ASP A 113 15.78 2.67 -12.12
C ASP A 113 16.13 3.90 -11.27
N ALA A 114 15.14 4.72 -10.92
CA ALA A 114 15.32 5.85 -10.03
C ALA A 114 15.90 5.47 -8.64
N ALA A 115 15.61 4.24 -8.18
CA ALA A 115 16.11 3.76 -6.90
C ALA A 115 17.64 3.53 -6.88
N HIS A 116 18.32 3.51 -8.02
CA HIS A 116 19.79 3.52 -8.08
C HIS A 116 20.38 4.86 -7.61
N HIS A 117 19.58 5.93 -7.59
CA HIS A 117 20.03 7.30 -7.29
C HIS A 117 19.40 7.91 -6.04
N GLN A 118 18.32 7.33 -5.53
CA GLN A 118 17.62 7.81 -4.33
C GLN A 118 16.93 6.66 -3.59
N PRO A 119 16.68 6.79 -2.27
CA PRO A 119 15.93 5.77 -1.54
C PRO A 119 14.44 5.84 -1.92
N ILE A 120 13.91 4.73 -2.42
CA ILE A 120 12.50 4.58 -2.81
C ILE A 120 11.91 3.39 -2.06
N LEU A 121 10.79 3.60 -1.37
CA LEU A 121 9.99 2.54 -0.79
C LEU A 121 8.65 2.47 -1.50
N ALA A 122 8.37 1.35 -2.16
CA ALA A 122 7.10 1.13 -2.84
C ALA A 122 6.36 -0.06 -2.24
N SER A 123 5.07 0.12 -1.98
CA SER A 123 4.21 -0.97 -1.54
C SER A 123 2.79 -0.77 -2.04
N PRO A 124 2.13 -1.82 -2.57
CA PRO A 124 0.74 -1.76 -2.98
C PRO A 124 -0.21 -1.61 -1.79
N ASN A 125 0.26 -1.89 -0.58
CA ASN A 125 -0.49 -1.73 0.66
C ASN A 125 0.46 -1.33 1.80
N MET A 126 0.20 -0.20 2.44
CA MET A 126 1.04 0.33 3.53
C MET A 126 0.64 -0.18 4.91
N SER A 127 -0.44 -0.96 5.05
CA SER A 127 -0.83 -1.51 6.36
C SER A 127 0.24 -2.47 6.90
N VAL A 128 0.69 -2.22 8.12
CA VAL A 128 1.61 -3.12 8.84
C VAL A 128 0.99 -4.52 8.96
N GLY A 129 -0.29 -4.58 9.35
CA GLY A 129 -0.99 -5.86 9.52
C GLY A 129 -1.12 -6.66 8.22
N VAL A 130 -1.38 -6.00 7.08
CA VAL A 130 -1.45 -6.68 5.78
C VAL A 130 -0.07 -7.23 5.37
N ASN A 131 1.00 -6.47 5.58
CA ASN A 131 2.34 -6.93 5.24
C ASN A 131 2.81 -8.07 6.15
N LEU A 132 2.44 -8.04 7.44
CA LEU A 132 2.63 -9.19 8.32
C LEU A 132 1.82 -10.40 7.83
N LEU A 133 0.57 -10.20 7.42
CA LEU A 133 -0.27 -11.27 6.87
C LEU A 133 0.40 -11.92 5.65
N PHE A 134 0.99 -11.15 4.73
CA PHE A 134 1.74 -11.71 3.60
C PHE A 134 2.86 -12.65 4.07
N ALA A 135 3.65 -12.25 5.06
CA ALA A 135 4.74 -13.07 5.57
C ALA A 135 4.23 -14.35 6.24
N LEU A 136 3.16 -14.25 7.05
CA LEU A 136 2.55 -15.42 7.71
C LEU A 136 1.92 -16.39 6.70
N VAL A 137 1.29 -15.88 5.64
CA VAL A 137 0.73 -16.70 4.56
C VAL A 137 1.84 -17.43 3.80
N ALA A 138 2.98 -16.77 3.53
CA ALA A 138 4.13 -17.42 2.91
C ALA A 138 4.64 -18.59 3.77
N GLN A 139 4.80 -18.36 5.08
CA GLN A 139 5.27 -19.38 6.01
C GLN A 139 4.28 -20.55 6.12
N ALA A 140 2.99 -20.25 6.26
CA ALA A 140 1.95 -21.29 6.33
C ALA A 140 1.88 -22.11 5.03
N ALA A 141 1.90 -21.46 3.87
CA ALA A 141 1.84 -22.13 2.57
C ALA A 141 3.07 -23.00 2.30
N ALA A 142 4.26 -22.60 2.79
CA ALA A 142 5.48 -23.41 2.69
C ALA A 142 5.48 -24.60 3.64
N ALA A 143 4.88 -24.47 4.83
CA ALA A 143 4.85 -25.51 5.83
C ALA A 143 3.76 -26.57 5.58
N LEU A 144 2.60 -26.15 5.05
CA LEU A 144 1.45 -27.00 4.77
C LEU A 144 1.55 -27.61 3.37
N SER A 145 1.32 -28.93 3.27
CA SER A 145 1.37 -29.65 2.00
C SER A 145 0.26 -29.21 1.02
N GLU A 146 0.31 -29.72 -0.21
CA GLU A 146 -0.77 -29.50 -1.20
C GLU A 146 -2.10 -30.19 -0.84
N ASP A 147 -2.13 -30.98 0.25
CA ASP A 147 -3.37 -31.53 0.80
C ASP A 147 -4.23 -30.49 1.52
N TYR A 148 -3.64 -29.32 1.83
CA TYR A 148 -4.39 -28.18 2.31
C TYR A 148 -4.81 -27.28 1.13
N ASP A 149 -6.11 -27.25 0.88
CA ASP A 149 -6.70 -26.30 -0.06
C ASP A 149 -6.56 -24.86 0.45
N ILE A 150 -6.33 -23.90 -0.46
CA ILE A 150 -6.19 -22.50 -0.07
C ILE A 150 -7.37 -21.70 -0.62
N GLU A 151 -8.05 -20.96 0.25
CA GLU A 151 -9.08 -19.99 -0.12
C GLU A 151 -8.74 -18.60 0.42
N VAL A 152 -8.76 -17.61 -0.46
CA VAL A 152 -8.63 -16.19 -0.12
C VAL A 152 -10.02 -15.58 -0.15
N VAL A 153 -10.53 -15.19 1.02
CA VAL A 153 -11.84 -14.52 1.16
C VAL A 153 -11.60 -13.05 1.45
N GLU A 154 -12.20 -12.15 0.68
CA GLU A 154 -12.06 -10.71 0.89
C GLU A 154 -13.40 -9.98 0.91
N ALA A 155 -13.49 -8.93 1.71
CA ALA A 155 -14.66 -8.08 1.80
C ALA A 155 -14.27 -6.60 1.75
N HIS A 156 -15.00 -5.81 0.95
CA HIS A 156 -14.84 -4.36 0.86
C HIS A 156 -16.19 -3.67 0.69
N HIS A 157 -16.17 -2.35 0.81
CA HIS A 157 -17.33 -1.50 0.63
C HIS A 157 -17.98 -1.67 -0.77
N ARG A 158 -19.29 -1.37 -0.84
CA ARG A 158 -20.11 -1.51 -2.07
C ARG A 158 -19.57 -0.79 -3.31
N ASN A 159 -18.74 0.24 -3.14
CA ASN A 159 -18.22 1.07 -4.22
C ASN A 159 -16.85 0.61 -4.76
N LYS A 160 -16.27 -0.50 -4.26
CA LYS A 160 -15.01 -1.04 -4.76
C LYS A 160 -15.25 -1.76 -6.08
N ARG A 161 -14.54 -1.34 -7.13
CA ARG A 161 -14.76 -1.81 -8.52
C ARG A 161 -13.98 -3.06 -8.87
N ASP A 162 -12.74 -3.16 -8.41
CA ASP A 162 -11.87 -4.31 -8.66
C ASP A 162 -12.32 -5.51 -7.79
N ALA A 163 -12.34 -6.69 -8.39
CA ALA A 163 -12.67 -7.97 -7.77
C ALA A 163 -11.93 -9.11 -8.50
N PRO A 164 -11.10 -9.90 -7.80
CA PRO A 164 -10.64 -9.73 -6.43
C PRO A 164 -9.84 -8.45 -6.23
N SER A 165 -9.68 -8.02 -4.96
CA SER A 165 -8.85 -6.87 -4.61
C SER A 165 -7.37 -7.13 -4.89
N GLY A 166 -6.58 -6.08 -5.17
CA GLY A 166 -5.13 -6.23 -5.35
C GLY A 166 -4.43 -6.91 -4.16
N THR A 167 -4.90 -6.67 -2.93
CA THR A 167 -4.39 -7.36 -1.72
C THR A 167 -4.73 -8.85 -1.74
N ALA A 168 -5.94 -9.23 -2.15
CA ALA A 168 -6.32 -10.64 -2.25
C ALA A 168 -5.50 -11.36 -3.32
N LEU A 169 -5.32 -10.75 -4.49
CA LEU A 169 -4.45 -11.31 -5.54
C LEU A 169 -3.02 -11.50 -5.02
N ARG A 170 -2.48 -10.51 -4.31
CA ARG A 170 -1.14 -10.60 -3.72
C ARG A 170 -1.04 -11.71 -2.67
N LEU A 171 -2.07 -11.96 -1.86
CA LEU A 171 -2.11 -13.09 -0.93
C LEU A 171 -2.05 -14.42 -1.68
N GLY A 172 -2.78 -14.56 -2.77
CA GLY A 172 -2.72 -15.74 -3.64
C GLY A 172 -1.34 -15.92 -4.30
N GLU A 173 -0.72 -14.83 -4.80
CA GLU A 173 0.64 -14.86 -5.36
C GLU A 173 1.68 -15.31 -4.33
N VAL A 174 1.58 -14.79 -3.11
CA VAL A 174 2.48 -15.14 -2.01
C VAL A 174 2.32 -16.63 -1.65
N ALA A 175 1.09 -17.11 -1.53
CA ALA A 175 0.82 -18.51 -1.24
C ALA A 175 1.31 -19.45 -2.35
N ALA A 176 1.07 -19.10 -3.63
CA ALA A 176 1.54 -19.86 -4.78
C ALA A 176 3.06 -19.87 -4.85
N GLY A 177 3.71 -18.70 -4.70
CA GLY A 177 5.17 -18.56 -4.72
C GLY A 177 5.86 -19.36 -3.63
N ALA A 178 5.30 -19.38 -2.41
CA ALA A 178 5.81 -20.19 -1.30
C ALA A 178 5.75 -21.72 -1.56
N ARG A 179 4.86 -22.14 -2.49
CA ARG A 179 4.77 -23.54 -3.00
C ARG A 179 5.54 -23.75 -4.31
N GLY A 180 6.36 -22.78 -4.75
CA GLY A 180 7.12 -22.87 -6.00
C GLY A 180 6.25 -22.80 -7.26
N ARG A 181 5.06 -22.24 -7.19
CA ARG A 181 4.07 -22.15 -8.27
C ARG A 181 3.78 -20.69 -8.65
N SER A 182 3.27 -20.48 -9.85
CA SER A 182 2.67 -19.21 -10.24
C SER A 182 1.17 -19.21 -9.89
N LEU A 183 0.65 -18.07 -9.40
CA LEU A 183 -0.79 -17.94 -9.16
C LEU A 183 -1.59 -18.21 -10.44
N ARG A 184 -1.09 -17.80 -11.59
CA ARG A 184 -1.73 -18.01 -12.90
C ARG A 184 -2.02 -19.50 -13.18
N ASP A 185 -1.14 -20.39 -12.71
CA ASP A 185 -1.24 -21.83 -12.98
C ASP A 185 -2.14 -22.56 -11.98
N VAL A 186 -2.37 -21.96 -10.80
CA VAL A 186 -3.08 -22.59 -9.68
C VAL A 186 -4.37 -21.86 -9.26
N ALA A 187 -4.65 -20.69 -9.83
CA ALA A 187 -5.89 -19.97 -9.53
C ALA A 187 -7.13 -20.77 -9.97
N VAL A 188 -8.06 -20.93 -9.05
CA VAL A 188 -9.36 -21.54 -9.33
C VAL A 188 -10.36 -20.44 -9.68
N GLU A 189 -10.86 -20.47 -10.91
CA GLU A 189 -11.84 -19.46 -11.38
C GLU A 189 -13.14 -19.56 -10.58
N PRO A 190 -13.75 -18.41 -10.21
CA PRO A 190 -15.10 -18.39 -9.66
C PRO A 190 -16.12 -19.01 -10.62
N GLY A 191 -17.05 -19.81 -10.10
CA GLY A 191 -18.08 -20.41 -10.94
C GLY A 191 -17.59 -21.52 -11.87
N ARG A 192 -16.45 -22.16 -11.55
CA ARG A 192 -15.93 -23.31 -12.30
C ARG A 192 -17.00 -24.38 -12.52
N PRO A 193 -16.89 -25.21 -13.59
CA PRO A 193 -17.80 -26.35 -13.82
C PRO A 193 -17.90 -27.27 -12.62
N ALA A 194 -19.03 -27.94 -12.44
CA ALA A 194 -19.23 -28.93 -11.38
C ALA A 194 -18.13 -30.01 -11.47
N GLY A 195 -17.61 -30.40 -10.31
CA GLY A 195 -16.55 -31.40 -10.20
C GLY A 195 -15.69 -31.20 -8.95
N PRO A 196 -14.79 -32.15 -8.64
CA PRO A 196 -13.88 -32.01 -7.52
C PRO A 196 -12.93 -30.82 -7.72
N ARG A 197 -12.51 -30.22 -6.60
CA ARG A 197 -11.56 -29.13 -6.61
C ARG A 197 -10.18 -29.62 -7.12
N PRO A 198 -9.50 -28.84 -8.00
CA PRO A 198 -8.12 -29.17 -8.36
C PRO A 198 -7.20 -29.15 -7.14
N ARG A 199 -6.40 -30.20 -6.93
CA ARG A 199 -5.42 -30.27 -5.83
C ARG A 199 -4.39 -29.15 -5.97
N GLY A 200 -4.07 -28.48 -4.86
CA GLY A 200 -3.13 -27.35 -4.83
C GLY A 200 -3.69 -26.06 -5.42
N GLY A 201 -4.96 -26.03 -5.80
CA GLY A 201 -5.63 -24.83 -6.33
C GLY A 201 -5.83 -23.76 -5.27
N ILE A 202 -5.75 -22.48 -5.67
CA ILE A 202 -6.02 -21.32 -4.82
C ILE A 202 -7.29 -20.63 -5.30
N GLY A 203 -8.32 -20.64 -4.45
CA GLY A 203 -9.61 -20.02 -4.76
C GLY A 203 -9.74 -18.61 -4.19
N PHE A 204 -10.72 -17.87 -4.74
CA PHE A 204 -11.05 -16.52 -4.31
C PHE A 204 -12.55 -16.38 -4.10
N ALA A 205 -12.95 -15.83 -2.94
CA ALA A 205 -14.32 -15.43 -2.65
C ALA A 205 -14.36 -13.94 -2.33
N VAL A 206 -15.31 -13.24 -2.97
CA VAL A 206 -15.38 -11.77 -2.93
C VAL A 206 -16.72 -11.34 -2.36
N LEU A 207 -16.68 -10.46 -1.36
CA LEU A 207 -17.83 -9.81 -0.75
C LEU A 207 -17.78 -8.30 -1.00
N ARG A 208 -18.92 -7.71 -1.35
CA ARG A 208 -19.09 -6.26 -1.50
C ARG A 208 -20.33 -5.83 -0.74
N GLY A 209 -20.14 -4.96 0.27
CA GLY A 209 -21.27 -4.50 1.10
C GLY A 209 -20.89 -3.37 2.02
N GLY A 210 -21.88 -2.60 2.46
CA GLY A 210 -21.71 -1.54 3.44
C GLY A 210 -20.59 -0.56 3.12
N ASP A 211 -19.84 -0.23 4.15
CA ASP A 211 -18.69 0.67 4.20
C ASP A 211 -17.38 -0.06 4.61
N ILE A 212 -17.34 -1.39 4.53
CA ILE A 212 -16.19 -2.22 4.90
C ILE A 212 -14.92 -1.64 4.28
N VAL A 213 -13.94 -1.30 5.12
CA VAL A 213 -12.68 -0.69 4.69
C VAL A 213 -11.82 -1.71 3.94
N GLY A 214 -11.72 -2.93 4.47
CA GLY A 214 -11.04 -4.05 3.85
C GLY A 214 -10.81 -5.19 4.83
N GLU A 215 -11.30 -6.36 4.49
CA GLU A 215 -11.06 -7.60 5.24
C GLU A 215 -10.47 -8.66 4.31
N HIS A 216 -9.53 -9.42 4.82
CA HIS A 216 -8.88 -10.50 4.07
C HIS A 216 -8.68 -11.67 5.01
N THR A 217 -9.14 -12.84 4.59
CA THR A 217 -8.93 -14.12 5.29
C THR A 217 -8.28 -15.09 4.33
N VAL A 218 -7.17 -15.68 4.71
CA VAL A 218 -6.58 -16.82 3.99
C VAL A 218 -6.83 -18.06 4.81
N ARG A 219 -7.51 -19.03 4.21
CA ARG A 219 -7.88 -20.29 4.82
C ARG A 219 -7.07 -21.42 4.20
N PHE A 220 -6.46 -22.23 5.03
CA PHE A 220 -5.81 -23.48 4.69
C PHE A 220 -6.69 -24.60 5.22
N LEU A 221 -7.27 -25.39 4.34
CA LEU A 221 -8.34 -26.34 4.63
C LEU A 221 -7.80 -27.76 4.41
N GLY A 222 -7.47 -28.47 5.49
CA GLY A 222 -7.06 -29.88 5.49
C GLY A 222 -8.20 -30.81 5.89
N GLU A 223 -7.95 -32.14 5.86
CA GLU A 223 -8.88 -33.10 6.41
C GLU A 223 -8.90 -33.03 7.95
N GLY A 224 -10.07 -32.73 8.52
CA GLY A 224 -10.27 -32.68 9.97
C GLY A 224 -9.80 -31.38 10.66
N GLU A 225 -9.12 -30.48 9.96
CA GLU A 225 -8.69 -29.20 10.53
C GLU A 225 -8.62 -28.06 9.50
N SER A 226 -8.59 -26.85 9.99
CA SER A 226 -8.30 -25.66 9.17
C SER A 226 -7.45 -24.67 9.93
N VAL A 227 -6.63 -23.93 9.18
CA VAL A 227 -5.89 -22.76 9.70
C VAL A 227 -6.38 -21.51 9.00
N GLU A 228 -6.68 -20.48 9.77
CA GLU A 228 -7.14 -19.20 9.23
C GLU A 228 -6.23 -18.05 9.66
N LEU A 229 -5.81 -17.24 8.69
CA LEU A 229 -5.07 -16.01 8.92
C LEU A 229 -5.95 -14.84 8.49
N VAL A 230 -6.28 -13.95 9.42
CA VAL A 230 -7.30 -12.91 9.22
C VAL A 230 -6.71 -11.53 9.48
N HIS A 231 -6.97 -10.61 8.58
CA HIS A 231 -6.75 -9.18 8.76
C HIS A 231 -8.04 -8.41 8.50
N ARG A 232 -8.37 -7.47 9.40
CA ARG A 232 -9.49 -6.53 9.25
C ARG A 232 -9.01 -5.11 9.45
N ALA A 233 -9.20 -4.28 8.44
CA ALA A 233 -9.02 -2.84 8.57
C ALA A 233 -10.38 -2.19 8.90
N THR A 234 -10.47 -1.53 10.03
CA THR A 234 -11.67 -0.80 10.46
C THR A 234 -11.60 0.68 10.10
N ASP A 235 -10.38 1.20 9.88
CA ASP A 235 -10.12 2.59 9.49
C ASP A 235 -8.94 2.66 8.51
N ARG A 236 -8.97 3.65 7.60
CA ARG A 236 -7.84 3.95 6.71
C ARG A 236 -6.62 4.50 7.43
N MET A 237 -6.77 4.91 8.68
CA MET A 237 -5.66 5.37 9.53
C MET A 237 -4.55 4.31 9.64
N ALA A 238 -4.88 3.02 9.62
CA ALA A 238 -3.91 1.94 9.61
C ALA A 238 -2.92 2.01 8.42
N PHE A 239 -3.41 2.44 7.25
CA PHE A 239 -2.55 2.63 6.07
C PHE A 239 -1.70 3.91 6.19
N ALA A 240 -2.28 4.99 6.74
CA ALA A 240 -1.56 6.23 6.96
C ALA A 240 -0.43 6.05 7.99
N GLN A 241 -0.69 5.37 9.10
CA GLN A 241 0.31 5.05 10.12
C GLN A 241 1.44 4.18 9.55
N GLY A 242 1.12 3.19 8.72
CA GLY A 242 2.13 2.37 8.05
C GLY A 242 2.99 3.18 7.06
N ALA A 243 2.39 4.14 6.34
CA ALA A 243 3.15 5.02 5.45
C ALA A 243 4.05 6.00 6.22
N LEU A 244 3.61 6.49 7.40
CA LEU A 244 4.46 7.29 8.29
C LEU A 244 5.63 6.48 8.84
N LEU A 245 5.37 5.24 9.27
CA LEU A 245 6.43 4.32 9.70
C LEU A 245 7.44 4.09 8.58
N ALA A 246 6.98 3.86 7.36
CA ALA A 246 7.82 3.70 6.17
C ALA A 246 8.67 4.95 5.91
N ALA A 247 8.08 6.15 6.03
CA ALA A 247 8.80 7.41 5.84
C ALA A 247 9.89 7.63 6.91
N GLY A 248 9.57 7.38 8.17
CA GLY A 248 10.54 7.45 9.26
C GLY A 248 11.70 6.47 9.07
N TRP A 249 11.40 5.25 8.63
CA TRP A 249 12.40 4.22 8.35
C TRP A 249 13.27 4.55 7.13
N LEU A 250 12.67 5.13 6.07
CA LEU A 250 13.36 5.45 4.80
C LEU A 250 14.32 6.64 4.96
N ARG A 251 14.06 7.55 5.91
CA ARG A 251 14.91 8.71 6.18
C ARG A 251 16.35 8.28 6.46
N GLY A 252 17.28 8.79 5.68
CA GLY A 252 18.72 8.52 5.83
C GLY A 252 19.16 7.14 5.33
N ARG A 253 18.29 6.39 4.65
CA ARG A 253 18.70 5.16 3.94
C ARG A 253 19.50 5.51 2.69
N PRO A 254 20.43 4.65 2.28
CA PRO A 254 21.12 4.81 0.99
C PRO A 254 20.14 4.66 -0.18
N ALA A 255 20.55 5.08 -1.36
CA ALA A 255 19.83 4.79 -2.60
C ALA A 255 19.54 3.28 -2.69
N GLY A 256 18.33 2.94 -3.07
CA GLY A 256 17.87 1.55 -3.11
C GLY A 256 16.36 1.44 -3.24
N PHE A 257 15.90 0.27 -3.67
CA PHE A 257 14.48 -0.06 -3.77
C PHE A 257 14.06 -0.92 -2.59
N TYR A 258 13.13 -0.40 -1.78
CA TYR A 258 12.68 -0.99 -0.54
C TYR A 258 11.17 -1.28 -0.56
N GLY A 259 10.73 -2.14 0.34
CA GLY A 259 9.31 -2.43 0.56
C GLY A 259 8.96 -2.46 2.05
N MET A 260 7.68 -2.65 2.35
CA MET A 260 7.22 -2.78 3.74
C MET A 260 7.87 -3.96 4.49
N PRO A 261 8.23 -5.09 3.86
CA PRO A 261 9.00 -6.14 4.55
C PRO A 261 10.33 -5.65 5.13
N ASP A 262 11.04 -4.75 4.44
CA ASP A 262 12.30 -4.17 4.94
C ASP A 262 12.07 -3.31 6.18
N VAL A 263 10.99 -2.52 6.18
CA VAL A 263 10.58 -1.68 7.32
C VAL A 263 10.27 -2.51 8.55
N LEU A 264 9.64 -3.66 8.35
CA LEU A 264 9.17 -4.54 9.41
C LEU A 264 10.20 -5.60 9.83
N GLY A 265 11.36 -5.65 9.18
CA GLY A 265 12.37 -6.68 9.43
C GLY A 265 11.88 -8.10 9.09
N LEU A 266 10.90 -8.22 8.20
CA LEU A 266 10.40 -9.49 7.71
C LEU A 266 11.36 -10.00 6.63
N LYS A 267 12.02 -11.11 6.91
CA LYS A 267 12.84 -11.78 5.89
C LYS A 267 11.89 -12.43 4.87
N GLY A 268 12.11 -12.15 3.58
CA GLY A 268 11.46 -12.82 2.48
C GLY A 268 11.93 -14.27 2.31
#